data_e76955530bb8ff27f29cf550a9f51707
#
_entry.id   e76955530bb8ff27f29cf550a9f51707
#
_cell.length_a   1.000
_cell.length_b   1.000
_cell.length_c   1.000
_cell.angle_alpha   90.00
_cell.angle_beta   90.00
_cell.angle_gamma   90.00
#
_symmetry.space_group_name_H-M   'P 1'
#
loop_
_entity.id
_entity.type
_entity.pdbx_description
1 polymer ?
#
loop_
_entity_poly.entity_id
_entity_poly.type
_entity_poly.pdbx_seq_one_letter_code
_entity_poly.pdbx_strand_id
1 'polypeptide(L)'
;SNLTIYSKNGAKITHTCIDITGSSNIIIRNIEFDEIWEWDDATEGAYDRNDWDYMTIEKGSSNIWIDHCTFYKAYDGVIDVKTPVDSSNVTISWCEFLPASEDSVFFDTMMNAMKENPDNYPYYKHLLDAGMTDQQIYNYAYGQKKTHLLGQSDTDTSAKNITVTLANNYYKDSMDRMPRLRFGTAHVYNCIMDAQDLRNMRLDIQNTVGSAFSQKIVSNGASS
;
A
#
# COMPACT_ATOMS: atom_id res chain seq x y z
N SER A 1 -20.56 13.73 6.70
CA SER A 1 -20.90 14.07 5.33
C SER A 1 -20.72 15.57 5.08
N ASN A 2 -20.30 15.94 3.87
CA ASN A 2 -19.93 17.31 3.52
C ASN A 2 -18.70 17.81 4.33
N LEU A 3 -17.60 17.08 4.25
CA LEU A 3 -16.38 17.38 4.97
C LEU A 3 -15.23 17.60 3.97
N THR A 4 -14.45 18.65 4.22
CA THR A 4 -13.18 18.87 3.53
C THR A 4 -12.05 18.90 4.55
N ILE A 5 -11.08 18.02 4.34
CA ILE A 5 -9.82 17.99 5.11
C ILE A 5 -8.72 18.40 4.15
N TYR A 6 -8.08 19.52 4.40
CA TYR A 6 -7.01 19.98 3.53
C TYR A 6 -5.94 20.75 4.31
N SER A 7 -4.75 20.76 3.76
CA SER A 7 -3.70 21.65 4.26
C SER A 7 -3.31 22.66 3.20
N LYS A 8 -3.22 23.94 3.57
CA LYS A 8 -2.79 24.99 2.64
C LYS A 8 -1.30 24.90 2.29
N ASN A 9 -0.49 24.48 3.24
CA ASN A 9 0.97 24.50 3.13
C ASN A 9 1.60 23.10 3.14
N GLY A 10 0.78 22.06 3.03
CA GLY A 10 1.17 20.68 3.31
C GLY A 10 1.10 20.37 4.81
N ALA A 11 0.65 19.18 5.14
CA ALA A 11 0.66 18.65 6.51
C ALA A 11 0.95 17.15 6.41
N LYS A 12 1.66 16.60 7.38
CA LYS A 12 1.91 15.17 7.50
C LYS A 12 1.04 14.58 8.60
N ILE A 13 0.35 13.49 8.29
CA ILE A 13 -0.39 12.65 9.24
C ILE A 13 0.38 11.35 9.38
N THR A 14 0.72 10.98 10.61
CA THR A 14 1.45 9.76 10.92
C THR A 14 0.64 8.84 11.82
N HIS A 15 0.92 7.54 11.77
CA HIS A 15 0.31 6.52 12.65
C HIS A 15 -1.22 6.54 12.67
N THR A 16 -1.85 6.86 11.54
CA THR A 16 -3.31 7.07 11.48
C THR A 16 -3.91 6.38 10.27
N CYS A 17 -4.96 5.60 10.51
CA CYS A 17 -5.87 5.09 9.49
C CYS A 17 -7.14 5.95 9.46
N ILE A 18 -7.69 6.18 8.27
CA ILE A 18 -8.94 6.93 8.08
C ILE A 18 -9.99 5.98 7.53
N ASP A 19 -11.03 5.74 8.32
CA ASP A 19 -12.19 4.96 7.87
C ASP A 19 -13.32 5.89 7.42
N ILE A 20 -13.67 5.82 6.14
CA ILE A 20 -14.78 6.55 5.55
C ILE A 20 -15.94 5.57 5.39
N THR A 21 -16.82 5.56 6.40
CA THR A 21 -17.92 4.61 6.52
C THR A 21 -19.27 5.32 6.45
N GLY A 22 -20.13 4.90 5.52
CA GLY A 22 -21.48 5.45 5.36
C GLY A 22 -21.52 6.96 5.17
N SER A 23 -20.50 7.53 4.53
CA SER A 23 -20.28 8.98 4.45
C SER A 23 -20.26 9.46 3.01
N SER A 24 -20.59 10.73 2.80
CA SER A 24 -20.61 11.28 1.44
C SER A 24 -20.09 12.71 1.36
N ASN A 25 -19.70 13.11 0.14
CA ASN A 25 -19.18 14.44 -0.17
C ASN A 25 -17.95 14.78 0.70
N ILE A 26 -16.92 13.93 0.62
CA ILE A 26 -15.68 14.08 1.35
C ILE A 26 -14.58 14.51 0.38
N ILE A 27 -13.81 15.50 0.77
CA ILE A 27 -12.61 15.93 0.05
C ILE A 27 -11.42 15.83 1.01
N ILE A 28 -10.36 15.14 0.57
CA ILE A 28 -9.09 15.08 1.32
C ILE A 28 -8.01 15.56 0.35
N ARG A 29 -7.28 16.62 0.75
CA ARG A 29 -6.38 17.27 -0.18
C ARG A 29 -5.11 17.81 0.45
N ASN A 30 -3.98 17.64 -0.30
CA ASN A 30 -2.67 18.22 0.03
C ASN A 30 -2.17 17.82 1.42
N ILE A 31 -2.19 16.51 1.67
CA ILE A 31 -1.76 15.89 2.94
C ILE A 31 -0.83 14.73 2.62
N GLU A 32 0.23 14.61 3.40
CA GLU A 32 1.11 13.45 3.40
C GLU A 32 0.67 12.44 4.46
N PHE A 33 0.72 11.15 4.13
CA PHE A 33 0.40 10.04 5.04
C PHE A 33 1.62 9.13 5.16
N ASP A 34 2.06 8.88 6.39
CA ASP A 34 3.28 8.15 6.67
C ASP A 34 3.19 7.34 7.97
N GLU A 35 4.16 6.46 8.19
CA GLU A 35 4.43 5.81 9.49
C GLU A 35 3.34 4.84 9.99
N ILE A 36 2.62 4.11 9.11
CA ILE A 36 1.73 3.02 9.53
C ILE A 36 2.29 1.63 9.18
N TRP A 37 3.53 1.54 8.74
CA TRP A 37 4.14 0.25 8.43
C TRP A 37 4.78 -0.38 9.67
N GLU A 38 4.62 -1.70 9.78
CA GLU A 38 5.44 -2.52 10.68
C GLU A 38 5.87 -3.81 9.96
N TRP A 39 6.87 -4.48 10.50
CA TRP A 39 7.28 -5.79 10.02
C TRP A 39 6.40 -6.86 10.64
N ASP A 40 5.67 -7.61 9.81
CA ASP A 40 4.88 -8.74 10.28
C ASP A 40 5.70 -10.04 10.20
N ASP A 41 6.39 -10.34 11.27
CA ASP A 41 7.26 -11.51 11.35
C ASP A 41 6.48 -12.82 11.51
N ALA A 42 5.27 -12.77 12.06
CA ALA A 42 4.45 -13.95 12.32
C ALA A 42 3.91 -14.61 11.05
N THR A 43 3.75 -13.85 9.98
CA THR A 43 3.24 -14.32 8.69
C THR A 43 4.32 -14.36 7.61
N GLU A 44 5.58 -14.27 7.98
CA GLU A 44 6.71 -14.22 7.04
C GLU A 44 6.60 -13.07 6.03
N GLY A 45 5.94 -11.96 6.41
CA GLY A 45 5.61 -10.87 5.49
C GLY A 45 4.67 -11.26 4.36
N ALA A 46 4.14 -12.49 4.37
CA ALA A 46 3.31 -13.02 3.29
C ALA A 46 1.92 -12.42 3.30
N TYR A 47 1.40 -12.11 4.48
CA TYR A 47 0.13 -11.46 4.65
C TYR A 47 -0.02 -10.75 6.00
N ASP A 48 -0.95 -9.87 6.08
CA ASP A 48 -1.01 -8.90 7.14
C ASP A 48 -1.90 -9.40 8.29
N ARG A 49 -1.37 -9.32 9.52
CA ARG A 49 -2.10 -9.56 10.75
C ARG A 49 -3.13 -8.48 11.01
N ASN A 50 -2.79 -7.26 10.64
CA ASN A 50 -3.62 -6.08 10.77
C ASN A 50 -4.09 -5.64 9.38
N ASP A 51 -5.26 -5.05 9.28
CA ASP A 51 -5.84 -4.49 8.05
C ASP A 51 -5.65 -2.96 8.06
N TRP A 52 -4.38 -2.51 8.19
CA TRP A 52 -4.06 -1.10 8.30
C TRP A 52 -3.78 -0.49 6.93
N ASP A 53 -4.83 0.03 6.34
CA ASP A 53 -4.75 0.92 5.19
C ASP A 53 -4.68 2.38 5.67
N TYR A 54 -4.08 3.29 4.90
CA TYR A 54 -4.23 4.71 5.21
C TYR A 54 -5.68 5.15 5.10
N MET A 55 -6.41 4.63 4.11
CA MET A 55 -7.82 4.91 3.96
C MET A 55 -8.62 3.66 3.56
N THR A 56 -9.69 3.41 4.29
CA THR A 56 -10.72 2.44 3.90
C THR A 56 -12.02 3.15 3.61
N ILE A 57 -12.55 2.98 2.40
CA ILE A 57 -13.81 3.58 1.95
C ILE A 57 -14.84 2.47 1.81
N GLU A 58 -15.89 2.50 2.64
CA GLU A 58 -16.83 1.38 2.70
C GLU A 58 -18.25 1.79 3.10
N LYS A 59 -19.15 0.78 3.13
CA LYS A 59 -20.51 0.84 3.69
C LYS A 59 -21.35 2.01 3.16
N GLY A 60 -21.43 2.12 1.83
CA GLY A 60 -22.27 3.12 1.19
C GLY A 60 -21.67 4.51 1.10
N SER A 61 -20.37 4.64 1.33
CA SER A 61 -19.70 5.92 1.13
C SER A 61 -19.66 6.31 -0.34
N SER A 62 -19.86 7.58 -0.64
CA SER A 62 -19.96 8.07 -2.01
C SER A 62 -19.49 9.51 -2.18
N ASN A 63 -19.13 9.86 -3.42
CA ASN A 63 -18.65 11.20 -3.76
C ASN A 63 -17.42 11.59 -2.92
N ILE A 64 -16.38 10.76 -3.00
CA ILE A 64 -15.14 10.94 -2.28
C ILE A 64 -14.07 11.42 -3.27
N TRP A 65 -13.38 12.47 -2.93
CA TRP A 65 -12.28 12.99 -3.72
C TRP A 65 -11.01 13.11 -2.88
N ILE A 66 -10.00 12.34 -3.26
CA ILE A 66 -8.67 12.36 -2.66
C ILE A 66 -7.74 12.94 -3.72
N ASP A 67 -7.09 14.05 -3.39
CA ASP A 67 -6.42 14.86 -4.39
C ASP A 67 -5.12 15.48 -3.86
N HIS A 68 -4.07 15.46 -4.67
CA HIS A 68 -2.76 16.03 -4.33
C HIS A 68 -2.24 15.54 -2.96
N CYS A 69 -2.43 14.28 -2.65
CA CYS A 69 -1.93 13.65 -1.44
C CYS A 69 -0.71 12.78 -1.75
N THR A 70 0.19 12.65 -0.78
CA THR A 70 1.34 11.74 -0.86
C THR A 70 1.14 10.65 0.18
N PHE A 71 1.28 9.40 -0.27
CA PHE A 71 1.16 8.21 0.58
C PHE A 71 2.46 7.45 0.53
N TYR A 72 3.09 7.31 1.68
CA TYR A 72 4.26 6.47 1.83
C TYR A 72 3.86 5.02 2.12
N LYS A 73 4.82 4.18 2.43
CA LYS A 73 4.61 2.77 2.68
C LYS A 73 3.53 2.51 3.74
N ALA A 74 2.53 1.71 3.39
CA ALA A 74 1.49 1.24 4.31
C ALA A 74 1.79 -0.19 4.79
N TYR A 75 1.11 -0.63 5.84
CA TYR A 75 1.17 -2.00 6.33
C TYR A 75 0.46 -2.97 5.37
N ASP A 76 -0.79 -2.73 5.02
CA ASP A 76 -1.55 -3.48 4.00
C ASP A 76 -1.70 -2.65 2.72
N GLY A 77 -2.88 -2.20 2.39
CA GLY A 77 -3.16 -1.34 1.26
C GLY A 77 -2.92 0.14 1.57
N VAL A 78 -3.03 0.98 0.56
CA VAL A 78 -2.95 2.42 0.76
C VAL A 78 -4.34 3.03 0.83
N ILE A 79 -5.15 2.82 -0.22
CA ILE A 79 -6.53 3.27 -0.26
C ILE A 79 -7.36 2.13 -0.82
N ASP A 80 -8.16 1.50 0.02
CA ASP A 80 -9.03 0.42 -0.34
C ASP A 80 -10.49 0.87 -0.41
N VAL A 81 -11.19 0.49 -1.48
CA VAL A 81 -12.62 0.72 -1.64
C VAL A 81 -13.31 -0.62 -1.49
N LYS A 82 -13.83 -0.88 -0.31
CA LYS A 82 -14.44 -2.14 0.09
C LYS A 82 -15.96 -2.09 -0.06
N THR A 83 -16.62 -3.17 0.26
CA THR A 83 -18.09 -3.32 0.20
C THR A 83 -18.84 -2.62 1.33
N PRO A 84 -20.09 -2.53 1.17
CA PRO A 84 -20.94 -2.68 0.01
C PRO A 84 -21.28 -1.33 -0.55
N VAL A 85 -21.74 -1.15 -1.78
CA VAL A 85 -23.03 -0.70 -1.96
C VAL A 85 -23.30 0.16 -3.16
N ASP A 86 -24.31 0.91 -3.25
CA ASP A 86 -25.06 1.39 -4.37
C ASP A 86 -24.42 2.39 -5.34
N SER A 87 -23.37 3.04 -5.01
CA SER A 87 -22.38 3.69 -5.89
C SER A 87 -21.33 4.39 -5.05
N SER A 88 -20.11 4.34 -5.46
CA SER A 88 -19.05 4.95 -4.66
C SER A 88 -18.60 6.31 -5.21
N ASN A 89 -18.52 6.52 -6.53
CA ASN A 89 -17.99 7.75 -7.10
C ASN A 89 -16.72 8.23 -6.36
N VAL A 90 -15.72 7.38 -6.32
CA VAL A 90 -14.44 7.71 -5.68
C VAL A 90 -13.49 8.22 -6.75
N THR A 91 -12.87 9.35 -6.54
CA THR A 91 -11.82 9.89 -7.41
C THR A 91 -10.54 10.05 -6.59
N ILE A 92 -9.46 9.47 -7.07
CA ILE A 92 -8.12 9.62 -6.53
C ILE A 92 -7.26 10.22 -7.63
N SER A 93 -6.80 11.46 -7.42
CA SER A 93 -6.15 12.21 -8.48
C SER A 93 -4.94 13.00 -7.99
N TRP A 94 -3.95 13.10 -8.88
CA TRP A 94 -2.72 13.86 -8.60
C TRP A 94 -2.03 13.42 -7.31
N CYS A 95 -2.16 12.16 -6.94
CA CYS A 95 -1.55 11.58 -5.75
C CYS A 95 -0.26 10.84 -6.09
N GLU A 96 0.63 10.78 -5.11
CA GLU A 96 1.86 10.01 -5.16
C GLU A 96 1.77 8.83 -4.18
N PHE A 97 2.08 7.64 -4.68
CA PHE A 97 2.15 6.40 -3.91
C PHE A 97 3.60 5.94 -3.93
N LEU A 98 4.28 6.12 -2.81
CA LEU A 98 5.72 6.01 -2.69
C LEU A 98 6.12 4.83 -1.78
N PRO A 99 7.35 4.34 -1.88
CA PRO A 99 7.93 3.44 -0.89
C PRO A 99 8.06 4.12 0.48
N ALA A 100 8.78 3.52 1.42
CA ALA A 100 9.07 4.15 2.70
C ALA A 100 9.69 5.54 2.50
N SER A 101 9.31 6.48 3.35
CA SER A 101 9.87 7.81 3.33
C SER A 101 11.34 7.78 3.75
N GLU A 102 12.17 8.62 3.15
CA GLU A 102 13.56 8.81 3.59
C GLU A 102 13.64 9.36 5.02
N ASP A 103 12.58 10.00 5.48
CA ASP A 103 12.44 10.55 6.84
C ASP A 103 11.73 9.58 7.80
N SER A 104 11.41 8.36 7.36
CA SER A 104 10.68 7.40 8.19
C SER A 104 11.53 6.90 9.34
N VAL A 105 11.33 7.47 10.49
CA VAL A 105 12.00 7.05 11.74
C VAL A 105 11.58 5.64 12.12
N PHE A 106 10.29 5.32 11.94
CA PHE A 106 9.74 4.02 12.32
C PHE A 106 10.27 2.90 11.42
N PHE A 107 10.31 3.09 10.11
CA PHE A 107 10.85 2.11 9.17
C PHE A 107 12.31 1.78 9.47
N ASP A 108 13.16 2.79 9.58
CA ASP A 108 14.58 2.60 9.87
C ASP A 108 14.82 1.99 11.26
N THR A 109 14.04 2.40 12.26
CA THR A 109 14.12 1.82 13.61
C THR A 109 13.82 0.33 13.60
N MET A 110 12.76 -0.08 12.90
CA MET A 110 12.38 -1.49 12.76
C MET A 110 13.45 -2.29 12.01
N MET A 111 13.92 -1.78 10.86
CA MET A 111 14.94 -2.47 10.07
C MET A 111 16.26 -2.63 10.84
N ASN A 112 16.68 -1.61 11.59
CA ASN A 112 17.88 -1.67 12.43
C ASN A 112 17.70 -2.64 13.59
N ALA A 113 16.54 -2.67 14.26
CA ALA A 113 16.26 -3.61 15.33
C ALA A 113 16.34 -5.07 14.86
N MET A 114 15.81 -5.37 13.67
CA MET A 114 15.89 -6.71 13.09
C MET A 114 17.32 -7.10 12.72
N LYS A 115 18.07 -6.17 12.15
CA LYS A 115 19.48 -6.37 11.79
C LYS A 115 20.35 -6.62 13.02
N GLU A 116 20.13 -5.87 14.10
CA GLU A 116 20.91 -5.99 15.34
C GLU A 116 20.58 -7.26 16.14
N ASN A 117 19.34 -7.75 16.02
CA ASN A 117 18.84 -8.88 16.81
C ASN A 117 18.06 -9.89 15.95
N PRO A 118 18.63 -10.47 14.89
CA PRO A 118 17.91 -11.31 13.94
C PRO A 118 17.23 -12.54 14.56
N ASP A 119 17.77 -13.05 15.66
CA ASP A 119 17.19 -14.20 16.37
C ASP A 119 15.81 -13.91 17.00
N ASN A 120 15.47 -12.63 17.19
CA ASN A 120 14.15 -12.22 17.67
C ASN A 120 13.12 -12.06 16.56
N TYR A 121 13.56 -12.16 15.28
CA TYR A 121 12.73 -11.95 14.11
C TYR A 121 12.87 -13.14 13.16
N PRO A 122 12.10 -14.22 13.34
CA PRO A 122 12.27 -15.47 12.63
C PRO A 122 12.24 -15.35 11.10
N TYR A 123 11.37 -14.48 10.56
CA TYR A 123 11.33 -14.30 9.11
C TYR A 123 12.53 -13.52 8.58
N TYR A 124 12.97 -12.49 9.26
CA TYR A 124 14.19 -11.76 8.91
C TYR A 124 15.39 -12.72 8.89
N LYS A 125 15.52 -13.54 9.94
CA LYS A 125 16.55 -14.57 10.03
C LYS A 125 16.45 -15.59 8.90
N HIS A 126 15.24 -16.04 8.57
CA HIS A 126 15.01 -16.95 7.43
C HIS A 126 15.54 -16.38 6.11
N LEU A 127 15.37 -15.09 5.87
CA LEU A 127 15.90 -14.42 4.67
C LEU A 127 17.44 -14.37 4.68
N LEU A 128 18.05 -14.09 5.84
CA LEU A 128 19.52 -14.16 5.99
C LEU A 128 20.03 -15.58 5.74
N ASP A 129 19.40 -16.59 6.34
CA ASP A 129 19.80 -18.00 6.18
C ASP A 129 19.62 -18.50 4.74
N ALA A 130 18.71 -17.90 3.99
CA ALA A 130 18.55 -18.13 2.57
C ALA A 130 19.63 -17.46 1.71
N GLY A 131 20.49 -16.64 2.30
CA GLY A 131 21.62 -15.99 1.64
C GLY A 131 21.40 -14.53 1.25
N MET A 132 20.28 -13.91 1.63
CA MET A 132 20.10 -12.46 1.42
C MET A 132 21.00 -11.66 2.37
N THR A 133 21.46 -10.53 1.90
CA THR A 133 22.15 -9.53 2.74
C THR A 133 21.14 -8.64 3.45
N ASP A 134 21.56 -7.99 4.55
CA ASP A 134 20.73 -6.98 5.23
C ASP A 134 20.22 -5.90 4.27
N GLN A 135 21.05 -5.46 3.34
CA GLN A 135 20.65 -4.47 2.35
C GLN A 135 19.58 -4.97 1.39
N GLN A 136 19.66 -6.23 0.98
CA GLN A 136 18.63 -6.84 0.12
C GLN A 136 17.28 -6.97 0.87
N ILE A 137 17.33 -7.33 2.14
CA ILE A 137 16.13 -7.40 2.98
C ILE A 137 15.54 -6.00 3.19
N TYR A 138 16.38 -5.00 3.43
CA TYR A 138 15.96 -3.60 3.52
C TYR A 138 15.27 -3.15 2.22
N ASN A 139 15.90 -3.36 1.08
CA ASN A 139 15.34 -2.98 -0.22
C ASN A 139 14.02 -3.70 -0.53
N TYR A 140 13.89 -4.96 -0.13
CA TYR A 140 12.65 -5.71 -0.24
C TYR A 140 11.53 -5.12 0.62
N ALA A 141 11.85 -4.74 1.85
CA ALA A 141 10.89 -4.13 2.76
C ALA A 141 10.54 -2.68 2.38
N TYR A 142 11.45 -1.96 1.71
CA TYR A 142 11.31 -0.54 1.40
C TYR A 142 10.16 -0.23 0.44
N GLY A 143 9.93 -1.08 -0.56
CA GLY A 143 8.89 -0.89 -1.57
C GLY A 143 7.46 -0.95 -1.01
N GLN A 144 6.52 -0.31 -1.72
CA GLN A 144 5.10 -0.40 -1.39
C GLN A 144 4.53 -1.77 -1.77
N LYS A 145 3.94 -2.46 -0.82
CA LYS A 145 3.44 -3.83 -1.02
C LYS A 145 2.15 -3.87 -1.84
N LYS A 146 1.13 -3.12 -1.42
CA LYS A 146 -0.20 -3.10 -2.04
C LYS A 146 -0.73 -1.67 -2.11
N THR A 147 -1.47 -1.31 -3.14
CA THR A 147 -1.94 0.09 -3.30
C THR A 147 -3.46 0.20 -3.16
N HIS A 148 -4.23 -0.32 -4.11
CA HIS A 148 -5.70 -0.15 -4.12
C HIS A 148 -6.43 -1.45 -4.30
N LEU A 149 -7.25 -1.84 -3.34
CA LEU A 149 -8.23 -2.90 -3.48
C LEU A 149 -9.58 -2.30 -3.85
N LEU A 150 -10.17 -2.75 -4.94
CA LEU A 150 -11.51 -2.37 -5.36
C LEU A 150 -12.42 -3.61 -5.30
N GLY A 151 -13.21 -3.69 -4.23
CA GLY A 151 -14.02 -4.87 -3.89
C GLY A 151 -13.33 -5.82 -2.91
N GLN A 152 -14.02 -6.16 -1.83
CA GLN A 152 -13.45 -6.86 -0.68
C GLN A 152 -13.05 -8.31 -0.97
N SER A 153 -13.86 -9.07 -1.70
CA SER A 153 -13.58 -10.48 -2.02
C SER A 153 -14.02 -10.87 -3.42
N ASP A 154 -13.48 -11.96 -3.91
CA ASP A 154 -13.80 -12.49 -5.26
C ASP A 154 -15.22 -13.07 -5.35
N THR A 155 -15.89 -13.26 -4.22
CA THR A 155 -17.25 -13.80 -4.14
C THR A 155 -18.30 -12.75 -3.74
N ASP A 156 -17.87 -11.55 -3.32
CA ASP A 156 -18.79 -10.51 -2.88
C ASP A 156 -19.27 -9.64 -4.04
N THR A 157 -20.35 -10.07 -4.65
CA THR A 157 -20.99 -9.36 -5.77
C THR A 157 -21.66 -8.04 -5.37
N SER A 158 -21.75 -7.71 -4.08
CA SER A 158 -22.27 -6.43 -3.62
C SER A 158 -21.39 -5.25 -4.02
N ALA A 159 -20.12 -5.51 -4.30
CA ALA A 159 -19.15 -4.53 -4.78
C ALA A 159 -19.33 -4.12 -6.26
N LYS A 160 -20.28 -4.71 -7.01
CA LYS A 160 -20.45 -4.45 -8.45
C LYS A 160 -20.77 -2.99 -8.81
N ASN A 161 -21.26 -2.23 -7.88
CA ASN A 161 -21.60 -0.81 -8.07
C ASN A 161 -20.48 0.14 -7.64
N ILE A 162 -19.33 -0.37 -7.22
CA ILE A 162 -18.15 0.45 -6.97
C ILE A 162 -17.71 1.13 -8.26
N THR A 163 -17.52 2.44 -8.21
CA THR A 163 -16.96 3.22 -9.31
C THR A 163 -15.79 4.05 -8.82
N VAL A 164 -14.63 3.84 -9.40
CA VAL A 164 -13.40 4.53 -9.00
C VAL A 164 -12.70 5.12 -10.21
N THR A 165 -12.28 6.36 -10.11
CA THR A 165 -11.40 7.02 -11.08
C THR A 165 -10.03 7.23 -10.46
N LEU A 166 -8.99 6.70 -11.12
CA LEU A 166 -7.59 6.93 -10.80
C LEU A 166 -6.98 7.78 -11.91
N ALA A 167 -6.64 9.03 -11.62
CA ALA A 167 -6.22 9.98 -12.63
C ALA A 167 -4.98 10.77 -12.24
N ASN A 168 -4.01 10.87 -13.16
CA ASN A 168 -2.81 11.68 -12.96
C ASN A 168 -1.97 11.26 -11.73
N ASN A 169 -2.01 10.01 -11.35
CA ASN A 169 -1.31 9.50 -10.18
C ASN A 169 0.09 8.98 -10.54
N TYR A 170 0.99 9.05 -9.59
CA TYR A 170 2.32 8.46 -9.65
C TYR A 170 2.44 7.31 -8.65
N TYR A 171 2.81 6.13 -9.16
CA TYR A 171 3.04 4.93 -8.36
C TYR A 171 4.51 4.55 -8.47
N LYS A 172 5.25 4.66 -7.39
CA LYS A 172 6.67 4.25 -7.34
C LYS A 172 6.82 2.97 -6.54
N ASP A 173 7.44 1.98 -7.17
CA ASP A 173 7.81 0.69 -6.58
C ASP A 173 6.66 0.00 -5.82
N SER A 174 5.45 0.09 -6.37
CA SER A 174 4.29 -0.65 -5.90
C SER A 174 4.30 -2.07 -6.46
N MET A 175 4.22 -3.07 -5.60
CA MET A 175 4.32 -4.48 -5.99
C MET A 175 3.00 -5.03 -6.53
N ASP A 176 1.86 -4.57 -6.01
CA ASP A 176 0.53 -5.08 -6.36
C ASP A 176 -0.57 -4.02 -6.20
N ARG A 177 -1.75 -4.32 -6.73
CA ARG A 177 -3.00 -3.56 -6.60
C ARG A 177 -2.95 -2.13 -7.16
N MET A 178 -2.61 -1.96 -8.46
CA MET A 178 -2.60 -0.66 -9.15
C MET A 178 -3.67 -0.52 -10.26
N PRO A 179 -4.97 -0.73 -10.04
CA PRO A 179 -5.65 -1.31 -8.88
C PRO A 179 -5.87 -2.84 -9.01
N ARG A 180 -6.21 -3.51 -7.92
CA ARG A 180 -6.83 -4.83 -7.96
C ARG A 180 -8.35 -4.67 -8.03
N LEU A 181 -8.92 -4.90 -9.18
CA LEU A 181 -10.37 -4.83 -9.42
C LEU A 181 -10.99 -6.22 -9.31
N ARG A 182 -11.87 -6.41 -8.32
CA ARG A 182 -12.64 -7.64 -8.16
C ARG A 182 -14.05 -7.49 -8.75
N PHE A 183 -14.75 -6.44 -8.35
CA PHE A 183 -16.04 -6.06 -8.91
C PHE A 183 -16.09 -4.54 -9.10
N GLY A 184 -17.10 -4.05 -9.83
CA GLY A 184 -17.26 -2.63 -10.07
C GLY A 184 -16.56 -2.16 -11.34
N THR A 185 -16.31 -0.87 -11.42
CA THR A 185 -15.71 -0.20 -12.57
C THR A 185 -14.57 0.70 -12.13
N ALA A 186 -13.42 0.53 -12.75
CA ALA A 186 -12.28 1.41 -12.57
C ALA A 186 -12.00 2.16 -13.88
N HIS A 187 -11.84 3.47 -13.80
CA HIS A 187 -11.34 4.31 -14.89
C HIS A 187 -9.94 4.79 -14.51
N VAL A 188 -8.93 4.29 -15.22
CA VAL A 188 -7.54 4.60 -14.97
C VAL A 188 -6.95 5.32 -16.17
N TYR A 189 -6.46 6.54 -15.99
CA TYR A 189 -5.83 7.28 -17.07
C TYR A 189 -4.75 8.24 -16.58
N ASN A 190 -3.81 8.51 -17.49
CA ASN A 190 -2.69 9.42 -17.25
C ASN A 190 -1.92 9.15 -15.95
N CYS A 191 -1.76 7.86 -15.60
CA CYS A 191 -0.99 7.43 -14.44
C CYS A 191 0.39 6.96 -14.87
N ILE A 192 1.39 7.18 -14.00
CA ILE A 192 2.75 6.68 -14.18
C ILE A 192 2.97 5.57 -13.17
N MET A 193 3.42 4.41 -13.64
CA MET A 193 3.79 3.26 -12.81
C MET A 193 5.28 3.01 -13.00
N ASP A 194 6.08 3.47 -12.04
CA ASP A 194 7.53 3.32 -12.02
C ASP A 194 7.92 2.19 -11.07
N ALA A 195 8.46 1.12 -11.62
CA ALA A 195 8.89 -0.05 -10.86
C ALA A 195 10.38 -0.37 -11.15
N GLN A 196 11.19 0.63 -11.48
CA GLN A 196 12.58 0.39 -11.86
C GLN A 196 13.41 -0.14 -10.69
N ASP A 197 13.27 0.44 -9.51
CA ASP A 197 14.03 0.02 -8.33
C ASP A 197 13.54 -1.34 -7.82
N LEU A 198 12.24 -1.59 -7.85
CA LEU A 198 11.64 -2.89 -7.56
C LEU A 198 12.17 -3.98 -8.50
N ARG A 199 12.29 -3.69 -9.80
CA ARG A 199 12.85 -4.62 -10.78
C ARG A 199 14.33 -4.91 -10.51
N ASN A 200 15.10 -3.88 -10.20
CA ASN A 200 16.51 -4.01 -9.88
C ASN A 200 16.71 -4.84 -8.61
N MET A 201 15.93 -4.57 -7.57
CA MET A 201 15.90 -5.35 -6.33
C MET A 201 15.60 -6.82 -6.58
N ARG A 202 14.57 -7.11 -7.38
CA ARG A 202 14.22 -8.49 -7.73
C ARG A 202 15.35 -9.23 -8.45
N LEU A 203 16.02 -8.56 -9.40
CA LEU A 203 17.15 -9.14 -10.12
C LEU A 203 18.34 -9.40 -9.19
N ASP A 204 18.62 -8.48 -8.29
CA ASP A 204 19.70 -8.62 -7.32
C ASP A 204 19.46 -9.81 -6.37
N ILE A 205 18.28 -9.93 -5.80
CA ILE A 205 17.89 -11.09 -4.97
C ILE A 205 17.94 -12.39 -5.79
N GLN A 206 17.46 -12.38 -7.03
CA GLN A 206 17.50 -13.56 -7.90
C GLN A 206 18.94 -14.05 -8.15
N ASN A 207 19.88 -13.12 -8.33
CA ASN A 207 21.29 -13.45 -8.53
C ASN A 207 21.95 -14.02 -7.27
N THR A 208 21.45 -13.65 -6.10
CA THR A 208 22.00 -14.09 -4.81
C THR A 208 21.42 -15.42 -4.35
N VAL A 209 20.09 -15.54 -4.31
CA VAL A 209 19.39 -16.68 -3.68
C VAL A 209 18.66 -17.59 -4.68
N GLY A 210 18.68 -17.24 -5.96
CA GLY A 210 18.04 -18.01 -7.03
C GLY A 210 16.62 -17.55 -7.36
N SER A 211 16.21 -17.85 -8.59
CA SER A 211 14.96 -17.31 -9.17
C SER A 211 13.69 -17.78 -8.46
N ALA A 212 13.64 -19.03 -8.04
CA ALA A 212 12.43 -19.58 -7.40
C ALA A 212 12.16 -18.92 -6.06
N PHE A 213 13.21 -18.65 -5.26
CA PHE A 213 13.08 -17.99 -3.98
C PHE A 213 12.73 -16.50 -4.15
N SER A 214 13.39 -15.80 -5.06
CA SER A 214 13.07 -14.39 -5.33
C SER A 214 11.64 -14.18 -5.85
N GLN A 215 11.14 -15.12 -6.66
CA GLN A 215 9.74 -15.09 -7.10
C GLN A 215 8.78 -15.30 -5.94
N LYS A 216 9.08 -16.22 -5.02
CA LYS A 216 8.28 -16.47 -3.82
C LYS A 216 8.20 -15.20 -2.95
N ILE A 217 9.32 -14.53 -2.71
CA ILE A 217 9.34 -13.30 -1.91
C ILE A 217 8.45 -12.20 -2.53
N VAL A 218 8.61 -11.93 -3.81
CA VAL A 218 7.83 -10.89 -4.50
C VAL A 218 6.36 -11.27 -4.61
N SER A 219 6.05 -12.52 -4.94
CA SER A 219 4.66 -12.98 -5.07
C SER A 219 3.91 -13.05 -3.75
N ASN A 220 4.61 -13.25 -2.63
CA ASN A 220 3.98 -13.21 -1.31
C ASN A 220 3.52 -11.79 -0.91
N GLY A 221 4.08 -10.77 -1.54
CA GLY A 221 3.58 -9.40 -1.43
C GLY A 221 2.40 -9.10 -2.35
N ALA A 222 2.27 -9.88 -3.42
CA ALA A 222 1.17 -9.79 -4.38
C ALA A 222 0.06 -10.74 -3.95
N SER A 223 -1.06 -10.23 -3.55
CA SER A 223 -2.24 -11.09 -3.38
C SER A 223 -2.75 -11.51 -4.76
N SER A 224 -2.65 -12.79 -5.04
CA SER A 224 -3.21 -13.45 -6.23
C SER A 224 -4.74 -13.31 -6.30
#